data_2ffb4e1180801cac98df1c4830bb64d4
#
_entry.id   2ffb4e1180801cac98df1c4830bb64d4
#
_cell.length_a   1.000
_cell.length_b   1.000
_cell.length_c   1.000
_cell.angle_alpha   90.00
_cell.angle_beta   90.00
_cell.angle_gamma   90.00
#
_symmetry.space_group_name_H-M   'P 1'
#
loop_
_entity.id
_entity.type
_entity.pdbx_description
1 polymer ?
#
loop_
_entity_poly.entity_id
_entity_poly.type
_entity_poly.pdbx_seq_one_letter_code
_entity_poly.pdbx_strand_id
1 'polypeptide(L)'
;MVAAAPVAVAATAATAVAAAAVLATAAAAEVTGADVPAHAAPSDGLRVLLAGASGLIGRELLQALLADPQVAVVHSLGRRPLALEHPKLVQHVVDFAALPVLPALDEAYVALGTTIKQAGSQAAFRAVDFDAVVNTARAAHTAGARRLGIVSAMGADAASRVFYNRVKGEMEQAVRAVGVDTTVFARPSLLEGDRSTLQQPPRAGERWLHVVMRALRPVTPANLRAIEARDVALSLMDAARTRGPGAHVLLSGALQRR
;
A
#
# COMPACT_ATOMS: atom_id res chain seq x y z
N MET A 1 10.88 -42.61 64.64
CA MET A 1 9.68 -41.84 64.98
C MET A 1 9.33 -41.02 63.78
N VAL A 2 8.46 -41.48 62.92
CA VAL A 2 7.01 -41.24 62.84
C VAL A 2 6.75 -39.78 62.59
N ALA A 3 6.17 -39.25 61.50
CA ALA A 3 4.91 -39.62 60.82
C ALA A 3 4.90 -38.87 59.47
N ALA A 4 4.52 -39.48 58.40
CA ALA A 4 3.18 -39.56 57.83
C ALA A 4 2.72 -38.32 57.11
N ALA A 5 2.65 -38.44 55.75
CA ALA A 5 1.88 -37.62 54.87
C ALA A 5 0.36 -37.74 55.11
N PRO A 6 -0.42 -36.84 54.56
CA PRO A 6 -1.49 -37.38 53.72
C PRO A 6 -1.63 -36.69 52.37
N VAL A 7 -2.08 -37.51 51.46
CA VAL A 7 -2.64 -37.36 50.14
C VAL A 7 -4.02 -36.68 50.18
N ALA A 8 -4.41 -36.19 48.98
CA ALA A 8 -5.72 -35.70 48.52
C ALA A 8 -5.92 -34.18 48.68
N VAL A 9 -6.22 -33.45 47.59
CA VAL A 9 -7.46 -33.49 46.80
C VAL A 9 -7.19 -32.92 45.39
N ALA A 10 -7.27 -33.81 44.43
CA ALA A 10 -7.52 -33.40 43.03
C ALA A 10 -8.98 -33.76 42.76
N ALA A 11 -9.85 -32.81 42.69
CA ALA A 11 -11.16 -32.86 42.01
C ALA A 11 -11.98 -31.63 42.43
N THR A 12 -11.98 -30.60 41.60
CA THR A 12 -13.10 -29.63 41.45
C THR A 12 -12.65 -28.50 40.52
N ALA A 13 -12.52 -28.77 39.25
CA ALA A 13 -12.37 -27.72 38.19
C ALA A 13 -13.04 -28.14 36.88
N ALA A 14 -14.07 -28.95 36.95
CA ALA A 14 -14.77 -29.41 35.73
C ALA A 14 -16.27 -29.05 35.70
N THR A 15 -16.76 -28.13 36.54
CA THR A 15 -18.20 -27.81 36.60
C THR A 15 -18.52 -26.32 36.48
N ALA A 16 -17.61 -25.48 35.98
CA ALA A 16 -17.85 -24.03 35.83
C ALA A 16 -17.85 -23.54 34.38
N VAL A 17 -17.91 -24.39 33.37
CA VAL A 17 -17.91 -23.99 31.91
C VAL A 17 -19.27 -24.21 31.25
N ALA A 18 -20.28 -24.74 31.96
CA ALA A 18 -21.59 -25.05 31.37
C ALA A 18 -22.73 -24.08 31.75
N ALA A 19 -22.46 -22.91 32.37
CA ALA A 19 -23.52 -22.00 32.83
C ALA A 19 -23.46 -20.58 32.24
N ALA A 20 -22.63 -20.35 31.21
CA ALA A 20 -22.53 -19.02 30.54
C ALA A 20 -23.08 -18.98 29.11
N ALA A 21 -23.86 -19.97 28.69
CA ALA A 21 -24.36 -20.07 27.32
C ALA A 21 -25.89 -19.93 27.17
N VAL A 22 -26.61 -19.38 28.13
CA VAL A 22 -28.09 -19.24 28.06
C VAL A 22 -28.59 -17.87 28.55
N LEU A 23 -27.90 -16.77 28.30
CA LEU A 23 -28.49 -15.44 28.53
C LEU A 23 -27.88 -14.35 27.60
N ALA A 24 -27.89 -14.60 26.30
CA ALA A 24 -27.59 -13.59 25.28
C ALA A 24 -28.58 -13.67 24.11
N THR A 25 -29.87 -13.74 24.44
CA THR A 25 -30.98 -13.60 23.48
C THR A 25 -31.89 -12.52 24.03
N ALA A 26 -31.74 -11.29 23.54
CA ALA A 26 -32.70 -10.21 23.45
C ALA A 26 -32.06 -8.84 23.69
N ALA A 27 -31.43 -8.28 22.67
CA ALA A 27 -31.38 -6.85 22.37
C ALA A 27 -30.83 -6.66 20.95
N ALA A 28 -31.54 -7.17 19.95
CA ALA A 28 -31.41 -6.64 18.60
C ALA A 28 -32.13 -5.29 18.59
N ALA A 29 -31.43 -4.22 18.92
CA ALA A 29 -31.88 -2.89 18.60
C ALA A 29 -31.73 -2.72 17.07
N GLU A 30 -32.89 -2.59 16.41
CA GLU A 30 -32.99 -2.12 15.02
C GLU A 30 -32.22 -0.79 14.90
N VAL A 31 -31.02 -0.86 14.34
CA VAL A 31 -30.38 0.29 13.72
C VAL A 31 -31.08 0.47 12.38
N THR A 32 -32.11 1.31 12.39
CA THR A 32 -32.74 1.86 11.19
C THR A 32 -31.65 2.33 10.25
N GLY A 33 -31.76 1.84 9.01
CA GLY A 33 -30.82 2.08 7.91
C GLY A 33 -30.48 3.55 7.74
N ALA A 34 -29.22 3.90 7.98
CA ALA A 34 -28.63 5.02 7.30
C ALA A 34 -28.52 4.60 5.83
N ASP A 35 -29.21 5.33 4.98
CA ASP A 35 -29.14 5.27 3.53
C ASP A 35 -27.69 5.24 3.09
N VAL A 36 -27.14 4.04 2.84
CA VAL A 36 -25.97 3.87 2.01
C VAL A 36 -26.49 4.16 0.61
N PRO A 37 -26.06 5.26 -0.04
CA PRO A 37 -26.51 5.54 -1.39
C PRO A 37 -26.23 4.31 -2.23
N ALA A 38 -27.29 3.70 -2.74
CA ALA A 38 -27.22 2.58 -3.67
C ALA A 38 -26.30 3.03 -4.82
N HIS A 39 -25.08 2.47 -4.86
CA HIS A 39 -24.16 2.76 -5.92
C HIS A 39 -24.79 2.37 -7.24
N ALA A 40 -24.84 3.35 -8.14
CA ALA A 40 -25.30 3.21 -9.51
C ALA A 40 -24.81 1.89 -10.13
N ALA A 41 -25.64 1.32 -10.99
CA ALA A 41 -25.38 0.12 -11.78
C ALA A 41 -23.96 0.07 -12.35
N PRO A 42 -23.37 -1.11 -12.60
CA PRO A 42 -21.97 -1.24 -13.00
C PRO A 42 -21.72 -0.38 -14.24
N SER A 43 -20.97 0.70 -14.04
CA SER A 43 -20.37 1.45 -15.13
C SER A 43 -19.39 0.48 -15.80
N ASP A 44 -19.43 0.39 -17.15
CA ASP A 44 -18.58 -0.49 -17.97
C ASP A 44 -17.07 -0.17 -17.86
N GLY A 45 -16.57 0.38 -16.75
CA GLY A 45 -15.20 0.82 -16.57
C GLY A 45 -14.50 0.23 -15.34
N LEU A 46 -13.17 0.39 -15.29
CA LEU A 46 -12.29 -0.17 -14.27
C LEU A 46 -12.54 0.47 -12.88
N ARG A 47 -12.61 -0.36 -11.87
CA ARG A 47 -12.66 0.02 -10.45
C ARG A 47 -11.27 -0.13 -9.87
N VAL A 48 -10.68 0.99 -9.49
CA VAL A 48 -9.27 1.05 -9.14
C VAL A 48 -9.08 1.46 -7.69
N LEU A 49 -8.23 0.74 -6.96
CA LEU A 49 -7.76 1.13 -5.65
C LEU A 49 -6.45 1.91 -5.76
N LEU A 50 -6.31 3.00 -5.03
CA LEU A 50 -5.07 3.73 -4.86
C LEU A 50 -4.76 3.98 -3.39
N ALA A 51 -3.67 3.41 -2.87
CA ALA A 51 -3.16 3.72 -1.55
C ALA A 51 -1.92 4.62 -1.65
N GLY A 52 -1.90 5.72 -0.87
CA GLY A 52 -0.78 6.66 -0.88
C GLY A 52 -0.92 7.82 -1.86
N ALA A 53 -2.14 8.19 -2.24
CA ALA A 53 -2.46 9.29 -3.17
C ALA A 53 -1.89 10.67 -2.77
N SER A 54 -1.56 10.90 -1.51
CA SER A 54 -0.94 12.14 -1.03
C SER A 54 0.58 12.20 -1.24
N GLY A 55 1.22 11.08 -1.60
CA GLY A 55 2.66 11.00 -1.89
C GLY A 55 3.03 11.51 -3.28
N LEU A 56 4.32 11.65 -3.56
CA LEU A 56 4.83 12.20 -4.81
C LEU A 56 4.36 11.40 -6.04
N ILE A 57 4.60 10.08 -6.06
CA ILE A 57 4.14 9.19 -7.14
C ILE A 57 2.63 8.98 -7.06
N GLY A 58 2.06 8.90 -5.85
CA GLY A 58 0.64 8.66 -5.66
C GLY A 58 -0.25 9.77 -6.22
N ARG A 59 0.18 11.03 -6.21
CA ARG A 59 -0.53 12.14 -6.86
C ARG A 59 -0.54 12.01 -8.38
N GLU A 60 0.58 11.63 -8.97
CA GLU A 60 0.67 11.40 -10.41
C GLU A 60 -0.19 10.21 -10.84
N LEU A 61 -0.21 9.12 -10.03
CA LEU A 61 -1.12 8.01 -10.24
C LEU A 61 -2.58 8.45 -10.15
N LEU A 62 -2.94 9.24 -9.13
CA LEU A 62 -4.30 9.73 -8.97
C LEU A 62 -4.74 10.57 -10.16
N GLN A 63 -3.93 11.53 -10.59
CA GLN A 63 -4.22 12.37 -11.75
C GLN A 63 -4.39 11.55 -13.02
N ALA A 64 -3.49 10.60 -13.27
CA ALA A 64 -3.57 9.73 -14.43
C ALA A 64 -4.83 8.84 -14.42
N LEU A 65 -5.17 8.26 -13.27
CA LEU A 65 -6.36 7.41 -13.12
C LEU A 65 -7.66 8.20 -13.28
N LEU A 66 -7.74 9.41 -12.75
CA LEU A 66 -8.93 10.26 -12.89
C LEU A 66 -9.13 10.75 -14.34
N ALA A 67 -8.03 10.98 -15.06
CA ALA A 67 -8.06 11.38 -16.48
C ALA A 67 -8.32 10.21 -17.44
N ASP A 68 -8.17 8.96 -16.99
CA ASP A 68 -8.31 7.77 -17.82
C ASP A 68 -9.79 7.47 -18.10
N PRO A 69 -10.23 7.45 -19.39
CA PRO A 69 -11.61 7.14 -19.75
C PRO A 69 -12.01 5.70 -19.42
N GLN A 70 -11.07 4.77 -19.30
CA GLN A 70 -11.34 3.38 -18.94
C GLN A 70 -11.64 3.21 -17.44
N VAL A 71 -11.30 4.19 -16.60
CA VAL A 71 -11.52 4.15 -15.15
C VAL A 71 -12.90 4.73 -14.82
N ALA A 72 -13.75 3.92 -14.21
CA ALA A 72 -15.06 4.33 -13.72
C ALA A 72 -14.97 4.98 -12.34
N VAL A 73 -14.19 4.39 -11.43
CA VAL A 73 -14.05 4.86 -10.06
C VAL A 73 -12.66 4.60 -9.51
N VAL A 74 -12.15 5.54 -8.73
CA VAL A 74 -10.90 5.43 -7.96
C VAL A 74 -11.24 5.46 -6.47
N HIS A 75 -11.01 4.35 -5.78
CA HIS A 75 -11.08 4.24 -4.32
C HIS A 75 -9.72 4.60 -3.73
N SER A 76 -9.61 5.79 -3.15
CA SER A 76 -8.37 6.25 -2.51
C SER A 76 -8.35 5.89 -1.04
N LEU A 77 -7.37 5.09 -0.59
CA LEU A 77 -7.12 4.80 0.81
C LEU A 77 -6.09 5.75 1.40
N GLY A 78 -6.42 6.39 2.50
CA GLY A 78 -5.52 7.31 3.19
C GLY A 78 -5.83 7.43 4.69
N ARG A 79 -4.85 7.90 5.47
CA ARG A 79 -5.05 8.22 6.89
C ARG A 79 -5.75 9.56 7.10
N ARG A 80 -5.87 10.36 6.07
CA ARG A 80 -6.53 11.68 6.03
C ARG A 80 -7.15 11.88 4.66
N PRO A 81 -8.24 12.62 4.56
CA PRO A 81 -8.83 12.95 3.27
C PRO A 81 -7.88 13.83 2.44
N LEU A 82 -7.99 13.74 1.13
CA LEU A 82 -7.35 14.64 0.18
C LEU A 82 -8.21 15.88 0.02
N ALA A 83 -7.59 17.06 -0.15
CA ALA A 83 -8.27 18.29 -0.53
C ALA A 83 -8.58 18.29 -2.04
N LEU A 84 -9.28 17.28 -2.50
CA LEU A 84 -9.65 17.08 -3.90
C LEU A 84 -11.01 16.41 -3.99
N GLU A 85 -11.89 17.00 -4.80
CA GLU A 85 -13.18 16.40 -5.16
C GLU A 85 -13.18 16.09 -6.65
N HIS A 86 -13.65 14.90 -7.03
CA HIS A 86 -13.79 14.50 -8.42
C HIS A 86 -14.90 13.44 -8.54
N PRO A 87 -15.74 13.46 -9.61
CA PRO A 87 -16.86 12.51 -9.76
C PRO A 87 -16.45 11.03 -9.71
N LYS A 88 -15.24 10.70 -10.16
CA LYS A 88 -14.70 9.33 -10.12
C LYS A 88 -13.99 8.99 -8.79
N LEU A 89 -13.81 9.94 -7.85
CA LEU A 89 -13.00 9.74 -6.65
C LEU A 89 -13.87 9.43 -5.43
N VAL A 90 -13.65 8.27 -4.84
CA VAL A 90 -14.23 7.88 -3.55
C VAL A 90 -13.09 7.78 -2.53
N GLN A 91 -13.17 8.56 -1.47
CA GLN A 91 -12.12 8.62 -0.46
C GLN A 91 -12.49 7.79 0.77
N HIS A 92 -11.56 6.95 1.23
CA HIS A 92 -11.67 6.15 2.43
C HIS A 92 -10.58 6.56 3.43
N VAL A 93 -10.99 7.07 4.59
CA VAL A 93 -10.07 7.31 5.71
C VAL A 93 -9.97 6.01 6.50
N VAL A 94 -8.78 5.41 6.55
CA VAL A 94 -8.57 4.07 7.07
C VAL A 94 -7.37 3.97 8.00
N ASP A 95 -7.42 2.98 8.88
CA ASP A 95 -6.23 2.43 9.52
C ASP A 95 -5.72 1.25 8.67
N PHE A 96 -4.47 1.36 8.20
CA PHE A 96 -3.85 0.30 7.39
C PHE A 96 -3.53 -0.99 8.17
N ALA A 97 -3.59 -0.96 9.50
CA ALA A 97 -3.49 -2.16 10.33
C ALA A 97 -4.79 -2.97 10.33
N ALA A 98 -5.95 -2.31 10.11
CA ALA A 98 -7.27 -2.93 10.14
C ALA A 98 -8.13 -2.34 9.00
N LEU A 99 -7.87 -2.76 7.77
CA LEU A 99 -8.61 -2.28 6.60
C LEU A 99 -10.04 -2.80 6.61
N PRO A 100 -11.03 -1.96 6.26
CA PRO A 100 -12.41 -2.41 6.07
C PRO A 100 -12.54 -3.34 4.87
N VAL A 101 -13.69 -3.99 4.73
CA VAL A 101 -14.06 -4.69 3.50
C VAL A 101 -14.12 -3.67 2.37
N LEU A 102 -13.39 -3.93 1.31
CA LEU A 102 -13.33 -3.06 0.14
C LEU A 102 -14.42 -3.44 -0.87
N PRO A 103 -14.90 -2.48 -1.66
CA PRO A 103 -15.77 -2.77 -2.79
C PRO A 103 -15.04 -3.63 -3.83
N ALA A 104 -15.77 -4.21 -4.78
CA ALA A 104 -15.18 -4.99 -5.85
C ALA A 104 -14.19 -4.15 -6.68
N LEU A 105 -13.02 -4.70 -6.98
CA LEU A 105 -11.89 -4.02 -7.63
C LEU A 105 -11.40 -4.82 -8.84
N ASP A 106 -10.86 -4.12 -9.83
CA ASP A 106 -10.20 -4.70 -11.00
C ASP A 106 -8.68 -4.50 -10.95
N GLU A 107 -8.23 -3.34 -10.46
CA GLU A 107 -6.82 -2.96 -10.34
C GLU A 107 -6.53 -2.32 -8.98
N ALA A 108 -5.29 -2.43 -8.52
CA ALA A 108 -4.84 -1.71 -7.33
C ALA A 108 -3.43 -1.15 -7.51
N TYR A 109 -3.20 0.06 -7.00
CA TYR A 109 -1.90 0.72 -6.99
C TYR A 109 -1.53 1.12 -5.57
N VAL A 110 -0.32 0.76 -5.15
CA VAL A 110 0.17 1.05 -3.81
C VAL A 110 1.44 1.88 -3.90
N ALA A 111 1.30 3.17 -3.59
CA ALA A 111 2.39 4.14 -3.51
C ALA A 111 2.65 4.60 -2.06
N LEU A 112 2.41 3.69 -1.11
CA LEU A 112 2.74 3.90 0.29
C LEU A 112 4.25 3.84 0.50
N GLY A 113 4.75 4.70 1.35
CA GLY A 113 6.14 4.69 1.75
C GLY A 113 6.48 5.89 2.63
N THR A 114 7.55 5.73 3.41
CA THR A 114 8.09 6.79 4.25
C THR A 114 9.62 6.71 4.24
N THR A 115 10.26 7.56 5.02
CA THR A 115 11.69 7.42 5.31
C THR A 115 11.85 7.07 6.78
N ILE A 116 12.95 6.40 7.16
CA ILE A 116 13.24 6.08 8.57
C ILE A 116 13.20 7.34 9.43
N LYS A 117 13.69 8.46 8.88
CA LYS A 117 13.66 9.77 9.56
C LYS A 117 12.24 10.27 9.81
N GLN A 118 11.35 10.16 8.83
CA GLN A 118 9.95 10.59 8.98
C GLN A 118 9.13 9.64 9.84
N ALA A 119 9.43 8.35 9.78
CA ALA A 119 8.78 7.36 10.62
C ALA A 119 9.19 7.47 12.09
N GLY A 120 10.38 7.97 12.37
CA GLY A 120 10.94 8.14 13.72
C GLY A 120 11.57 6.87 14.30
N SER A 121 11.22 5.68 13.79
CA SER A 121 11.81 4.41 14.23
C SER A 121 11.80 3.37 13.10
N GLN A 122 12.60 2.32 13.25
CA GLN A 122 12.58 1.17 12.34
C GLN A 122 11.24 0.42 12.37
N ALA A 123 10.63 0.29 13.54
CA ALA A 123 9.33 -0.35 13.70
C ALA A 123 8.23 0.44 12.97
N ALA A 124 8.18 1.77 13.15
CA ALA A 124 7.23 2.63 12.46
C ALA A 124 7.48 2.68 10.94
N PHE A 125 8.74 2.60 10.49
CA PHE A 125 9.06 2.45 9.07
C PHE A 125 8.48 1.12 8.52
N ARG A 126 8.70 -0.01 9.22
CA ARG A 126 8.19 -1.32 8.82
C ARG A 126 6.66 -1.34 8.76
N ALA A 127 5.99 -0.72 9.73
CA ALA A 127 4.53 -0.62 9.75
C ALA A 127 3.96 0.07 8.49
N VAL A 128 4.67 1.05 7.91
CA VAL A 128 4.23 1.73 6.68
C VAL A 128 4.71 1.01 5.43
N ASP A 129 6.02 0.69 5.34
CA ASP A 129 6.68 0.22 4.12
C ASP A 129 6.59 -1.29 3.91
N PHE A 130 6.13 -2.03 4.91
CA PHE A 130 5.86 -3.46 4.83
C PHE A 130 4.39 -3.76 5.17
N ASP A 131 3.97 -3.56 6.44
CA ASP A 131 2.67 -4.05 6.91
C ASP A 131 1.50 -3.41 6.15
N ALA A 132 1.48 -2.08 6.03
CA ALA A 132 0.43 -1.36 5.32
C ALA A 132 0.37 -1.74 3.84
N VAL A 133 1.52 -1.92 3.17
CA VAL A 133 1.58 -2.34 1.76
C VAL A 133 1.02 -3.75 1.59
N VAL A 134 1.45 -4.71 2.42
CA VAL A 134 1.00 -6.11 2.35
C VAL A 134 -0.48 -6.23 2.68
N ASN A 135 -0.96 -5.52 3.71
CA ASN A 135 -2.38 -5.51 4.07
C ASN A 135 -3.24 -4.94 2.93
N THR A 136 -2.78 -3.84 2.29
CA THR A 136 -3.47 -3.27 1.13
C THR A 136 -3.51 -4.25 -0.04
N ALA A 137 -2.41 -4.93 -0.34
CA ALA A 137 -2.35 -5.92 -1.40
C ALA A 137 -3.31 -7.10 -1.16
N ARG A 138 -3.36 -7.61 0.08
CA ARG A 138 -4.30 -8.68 0.49
C ARG A 138 -5.75 -8.22 0.36
N ALA A 139 -6.08 -7.04 0.88
CA ALA A 139 -7.43 -6.49 0.81
C ALA A 139 -7.87 -6.26 -0.64
N ALA A 140 -6.99 -5.76 -1.51
CA ALA A 140 -7.25 -5.60 -2.93
C ALA A 140 -7.49 -6.93 -3.63
N HIS A 141 -6.68 -7.96 -3.35
CA HIS A 141 -6.85 -9.30 -3.89
C HIS A 141 -8.19 -9.92 -3.45
N THR A 142 -8.53 -9.83 -2.16
CA THR A 142 -9.82 -10.30 -1.63
C THR A 142 -11.00 -9.59 -2.29
N ALA A 143 -10.84 -8.30 -2.64
CA ALA A 143 -11.84 -7.51 -3.36
C ALA A 143 -11.90 -7.80 -4.87
N GLY A 144 -11.08 -8.74 -5.40
CA GLY A 144 -11.11 -9.21 -6.78
C GLY A 144 -10.11 -8.53 -7.71
N ALA A 145 -9.21 -7.67 -7.22
CA ALA A 145 -8.19 -7.05 -8.06
C ALA A 145 -7.26 -8.10 -8.68
N ARG A 146 -7.15 -8.08 -10.00
CA ARG A 146 -6.32 -9.00 -10.78
C ARG A 146 -4.99 -8.38 -11.21
N ARG A 147 -4.83 -7.07 -11.05
CA ARG A 147 -3.63 -6.31 -11.39
C ARG A 147 -3.19 -5.46 -10.22
N LEU A 148 -1.91 -5.54 -9.89
CA LEU A 148 -1.34 -4.86 -8.74
C LEU A 148 -0.05 -4.14 -9.13
N GLY A 149 -0.04 -2.82 -8.99
CA GLY A 149 1.15 -1.99 -9.16
C GLY A 149 1.68 -1.50 -7.82
N ILE A 150 2.95 -1.75 -7.50
CA ILE A 150 3.55 -1.35 -6.21
C ILE A 150 4.80 -0.52 -6.43
N VAL A 151 4.89 0.60 -5.73
CA VAL A 151 6.11 1.38 -5.63
C VAL A 151 7.02 0.78 -4.56
N SER A 152 8.11 0.19 -5.02
CA SER A 152 9.20 -0.34 -4.20
C SER A 152 10.40 0.61 -4.21
N ALA A 153 11.61 0.11 -4.17
CA ALA A 153 12.83 0.91 -4.22
C ALA A 153 13.95 0.17 -4.94
N MET A 154 14.85 0.94 -5.57
CA MET A 154 16.11 0.40 -6.07
C MET A 154 16.91 -0.24 -4.92
N GLY A 155 17.45 -1.43 -5.14
CA GLY A 155 18.17 -2.18 -4.11
C GLY A 155 17.28 -2.98 -3.15
N ALA A 156 15.96 -3.08 -3.39
CA ALA A 156 15.09 -3.96 -2.63
C ALA A 156 15.58 -5.41 -2.69
N ASP A 157 15.99 -5.96 -1.54
CA ASP A 157 16.54 -7.31 -1.39
C ASP A 157 16.35 -7.78 0.05
N ALA A 158 15.61 -8.88 0.22
CA ALA A 158 15.31 -9.44 1.54
C ALA A 158 16.55 -9.96 2.30
N ALA A 159 17.65 -10.29 1.57
CA ALA A 159 18.92 -10.68 2.16
C ALA A 159 19.85 -9.50 2.47
N SER A 160 19.45 -8.27 2.16
CA SER A 160 20.30 -7.09 2.34
C SER A 160 20.63 -6.83 3.82
N ARG A 161 21.88 -6.46 4.09
CA ARG A 161 22.31 -5.97 5.41
C ARG A 161 21.79 -4.55 5.70
N VAL A 162 21.42 -3.79 4.64
CA VAL A 162 20.83 -2.46 4.77
C VAL A 162 19.36 -2.61 5.13
N PHE A 163 18.96 -2.15 6.31
CA PHE A 163 17.61 -2.30 6.86
C PHE A 163 16.51 -1.86 5.86
N TYR A 164 16.67 -0.69 5.24
CA TYR A 164 15.72 -0.17 4.27
C TYR A 164 15.51 -1.13 3.09
N ASN A 165 16.61 -1.58 2.47
CA ASN A 165 16.56 -2.49 1.32
C ASN A 165 15.97 -3.85 1.70
N ARG A 166 16.29 -4.35 2.90
CA ARG A 166 15.77 -5.59 3.43
C ARG A 166 14.26 -5.53 3.61
N VAL A 167 13.74 -4.49 4.25
CA VAL A 167 12.29 -4.33 4.45
C VAL A 167 11.55 -4.24 3.11
N LYS A 168 12.10 -3.51 2.14
CA LYS A 168 11.52 -3.45 0.78
C LYS A 168 11.56 -4.80 0.08
N GLY A 169 12.64 -5.55 0.20
CA GLY A 169 12.74 -6.91 -0.36
C GLY A 169 11.78 -7.90 0.29
N GLU A 170 11.67 -7.87 1.62
CA GLU A 170 10.72 -8.69 2.38
C GLU A 170 9.26 -8.35 1.99
N MET A 171 8.94 -7.06 1.82
CA MET A 171 7.64 -6.60 1.37
C MET A 171 7.31 -7.16 -0.03
N GLU A 172 8.24 -7.09 -0.98
CA GLU A 172 8.01 -7.66 -2.32
C GLU A 172 7.78 -9.17 -2.27
N GLN A 173 8.52 -9.91 -1.42
CA GLN A 173 8.29 -11.35 -1.24
C GLN A 173 6.91 -11.64 -0.65
N ALA A 174 6.51 -10.89 0.38
CA ALA A 174 5.20 -11.06 1.01
C ALA A 174 4.04 -10.74 0.06
N VAL A 175 4.20 -9.71 -0.77
CA VAL A 175 3.19 -9.35 -1.78
C VAL A 175 3.09 -10.40 -2.88
N ARG A 176 4.22 -10.97 -3.35
CA ARG A 176 4.19 -12.09 -4.32
C ARG A 176 3.39 -13.28 -3.80
N ALA A 177 3.52 -13.56 -2.50
CA ALA A 177 2.78 -14.63 -1.85
C ALA A 177 1.26 -14.37 -1.72
N VAL A 178 0.78 -13.15 -1.97
CA VAL A 178 -0.66 -12.85 -2.01
C VAL A 178 -1.34 -13.53 -3.20
N GLY A 179 -0.65 -13.70 -4.34
CA GLY A 179 -1.15 -14.46 -5.48
C GLY A 179 -2.04 -13.65 -6.44
N VAL A 180 -1.89 -12.31 -6.49
CA VAL A 180 -2.57 -11.50 -7.52
C VAL A 180 -2.05 -11.89 -8.91
N ASP A 181 -2.94 -12.02 -9.88
CA ASP A 181 -2.62 -12.53 -11.23
C ASP A 181 -1.42 -11.84 -11.85
N THR A 182 -1.41 -10.51 -11.87
CA THR A 182 -0.29 -9.70 -12.36
C THR A 182 0.15 -8.72 -11.28
N THR A 183 1.40 -8.81 -10.87
CA THR A 183 2.00 -7.88 -9.90
C THR A 183 3.22 -7.20 -10.50
N VAL A 184 3.28 -5.87 -10.46
CA VAL A 184 4.40 -5.09 -10.95
C VAL A 184 5.02 -4.28 -9.82
N PHE A 185 6.32 -4.45 -9.59
CA PHE A 185 7.11 -3.67 -8.66
C PHE A 185 7.92 -2.62 -9.42
N ALA A 186 7.63 -1.34 -9.23
CA ALA A 186 8.48 -0.26 -9.68
C ALA A 186 9.60 -0.03 -8.66
N ARG A 187 10.86 -0.15 -9.08
CA ARG A 187 12.05 0.14 -8.28
C ARG A 187 12.72 1.42 -8.79
N PRO A 188 12.15 2.60 -8.53
CA PRO A 188 12.76 3.87 -8.94
C PRO A 188 14.07 4.10 -8.19
N SER A 189 14.96 4.84 -8.84
CA SER A 189 16.16 5.43 -8.23
C SER A 189 15.80 6.69 -7.44
N LEU A 190 16.63 7.74 -7.54
CA LEU A 190 16.32 9.03 -6.94
C LEU A 190 15.13 9.68 -7.67
N LEU A 191 14.07 9.99 -6.94
CA LEU A 191 12.89 10.66 -7.49
C LEU A 191 13.15 12.17 -7.63
N GLU A 192 12.92 12.67 -8.83
CA GLU A 192 12.74 14.10 -9.07
C GLU A 192 11.24 14.44 -8.95
N GLY A 193 10.95 15.55 -8.29
CA GLY A 193 9.58 16.05 -8.15
C GLY A 193 9.51 17.22 -7.18
N ASP A 194 8.52 18.05 -7.36
CA ASP A 194 8.27 19.20 -6.49
C ASP A 194 7.79 18.74 -5.10
N ARG A 195 8.72 18.68 -4.16
CA ARG A 195 8.46 18.39 -2.75
C ARG A 195 7.98 19.61 -1.97
N SER A 196 8.03 20.80 -2.56
CA SER A 196 7.60 22.04 -1.89
C SER A 196 6.12 21.98 -1.51
N THR A 197 5.32 21.32 -2.35
CA THR A 197 3.89 21.08 -2.12
C THR A 197 3.59 20.02 -1.04
N LEU A 198 4.61 19.27 -0.59
CA LEU A 198 4.48 18.23 0.46
C LEU A 198 4.74 18.77 1.88
N GLN A 199 4.87 20.09 2.06
CA GLN A 199 5.23 20.72 3.35
C GLN A 199 6.54 20.16 3.97
N GLN A 200 7.48 19.70 3.14
CA GLN A 200 8.79 19.24 3.59
C GLN A 200 9.82 20.35 3.36
N PRO A 201 10.62 20.70 4.37
CA PRO A 201 11.62 21.75 4.21
C PRO A 201 12.65 21.35 3.15
N PRO A 202 13.07 22.29 2.28
CA PRO A 202 14.11 22.07 1.29
C PRO A 202 15.43 21.74 2.01
N ARG A 203 16.13 20.70 1.56
CA ARG A 203 17.46 20.37 2.12
C ARG A 203 18.48 21.33 1.54
N ALA A 204 19.24 22.00 2.40
CA ALA A 204 20.40 22.79 1.98
C ALA A 204 21.36 21.89 1.17
N GLY A 205 21.63 22.24 -0.09
CA GLY A 205 22.49 21.49 -1.00
C GLY A 205 21.77 20.70 -2.12
N GLU A 206 20.46 20.47 -2.04
CA GLU A 206 19.71 19.74 -3.09
C GLU A 206 19.79 20.44 -4.46
N ARG A 207 19.76 21.77 -4.50
CA ARG A 207 19.83 22.52 -5.78
C ARG A 207 21.14 22.28 -6.53
N TRP A 208 22.28 22.25 -5.83
CA TRP A 208 23.59 21.95 -6.41
C TRP A 208 23.70 20.51 -6.88
N LEU A 209 23.19 19.56 -6.08
CA LEU A 209 23.19 18.16 -6.43
C LEU A 209 22.36 17.90 -7.70
N HIS A 210 21.20 18.55 -7.85
CA HIS A 210 20.37 18.46 -9.07
C HIS A 210 21.11 19.01 -10.31
N VAL A 211 21.83 20.12 -10.21
CA VAL A 211 22.59 20.69 -11.33
C VAL A 211 23.74 19.75 -11.73
N VAL A 212 24.50 19.23 -10.76
CA VAL A 212 25.59 18.29 -11.03
C VAL A 212 25.07 16.96 -11.61
N MET A 213 24.01 16.41 -11.03
CA MET A 213 23.40 15.17 -11.56
C MET A 213 22.81 15.34 -12.97
N ARG A 214 22.27 16.52 -13.28
CA ARG A 214 21.79 16.85 -14.62
C ARG A 214 22.94 16.96 -15.62
N ALA A 215 24.06 17.54 -15.24
CA ALA A 215 25.25 17.62 -16.09
C ALA A 215 25.90 16.26 -16.33
N LEU A 216 25.86 15.36 -15.35
CA LEU A 216 26.39 14.00 -15.42
C LEU A 216 25.41 12.99 -16.09
N ARG A 217 24.21 13.43 -16.46
CA ARG A 217 23.17 12.56 -17.05
C ARG A 217 23.65 11.71 -18.24
N PRO A 218 24.50 12.20 -19.17
CA PRO A 218 24.99 11.39 -20.29
C PRO A 218 25.85 10.19 -19.87
N VAL A 219 26.63 10.34 -18.83
CA VAL A 219 27.59 9.29 -18.34
C VAL A 219 27.01 8.44 -17.21
N THR A 220 25.85 8.82 -16.66
CA THR A 220 25.20 8.06 -15.58
C THR A 220 24.38 6.91 -16.18
N PRO A 221 24.57 5.65 -15.73
CA PRO A 221 23.74 4.53 -16.15
C PRO A 221 22.24 4.83 -15.95
N ALA A 222 21.39 4.40 -16.90
CA ALA A 222 19.96 4.71 -16.90
C ALA A 222 19.26 4.39 -15.56
N ASN A 223 19.65 3.30 -14.90
CA ASN A 223 19.10 2.89 -13.62
C ASN A 223 19.47 3.80 -12.43
N LEU A 224 20.50 4.64 -12.57
CA LEU A 224 20.96 5.57 -11.52
C LEU A 224 20.55 7.00 -11.78
N ARG A 225 19.98 7.29 -12.96
CA ARG A 225 19.47 8.63 -13.27
C ARG A 225 18.26 8.93 -12.40
N ALA A 226 18.18 10.18 -11.97
CA ALA A 226 16.98 10.68 -11.33
C ALA A 226 15.78 10.56 -12.29
N ILE A 227 14.61 10.20 -11.76
CA ILE A 227 13.40 9.93 -12.52
C ILE A 227 12.25 10.77 -12.01
N GLU A 228 11.42 11.26 -12.92
CA GLU A 228 10.22 11.99 -12.56
C GLU A 228 9.15 11.06 -11.97
N ALA A 229 8.44 11.55 -10.96
CA ALA A 229 7.37 10.78 -10.32
C ALA A 229 6.26 10.40 -11.32
N ARG A 230 6.00 11.28 -12.29
CA ARG A 230 5.03 11.05 -13.36
C ARG A 230 5.43 9.87 -14.25
N ASP A 231 6.71 9.78 -14.63
CA ASP A 231 7.19 8.66 -15.45
C ASP A 231 7.04 7.33 -14.71
N VAL A 232 7.35 7.31 -13.41
CA VAL A 232 7.14 6.12 -12.57
C VAL A 232 5.66 5.73 -12.53
N ALA A 233 4.76 6.69 -12.30
CA ALA A 233 3.33 6.47 -12.22
C ALA A 233 2.77 5.87 -13.53
N LEU A 234 3.05 6.52 -14.66
CA LEU A 234 2.54 6.10 -15.96
C LEU A 234 3.12 4.76 -16.41
N SER A 235 4.42 4.53 -16.17
CA SER A 235 5.06 3.25 -16.52
C SER A 235 4.58 2.10 -15.64
N LEU A 236 4.26 2.36 -14.38
CA LEU A 236 3.69 1.38 -13.48
C LEU A 236 2.27 0.98 -13.91
N MET A 237 1.42 1.96 -14.25
CA MET A 237 0.07 1.71 -14.77
C MET A 237 0.09 0.90 -16.06
N ASP A 238 0.90 1.34 -17.04
CA ASP A 238 1.04 0.67 -18.33
C ASP A 238 1.51 -0.78 -18.15
N ALA A 239 2.55 -1.00 -17.36
CA ALA A 239 3.07 -2.34 -17.12
C ALA A 239 2.09 -3.25 -16.37
N ALA A 240 1.32 -2.72 -15.39
CA ALA A 240 0.31 -3.50 -14.70
C ALA A 240 -0.81 -3.98 -15.63
N ARG A 241 -1.11 -3.22 -16.69
CA ARG A 241 -2.15 -3.51 -17.67
C ARG A 241 -1.67 -4.36 -18.84
N THR A 242 -0.40 -4.21 -19.24
CA THR A 242 0.14 -4.85 -20.46
C THR A 242 0.94 -6.11 -20.19
N ARG A 243 1.49 -6.29 -18.99
CA ARG A 243 2.23 -7.49 -18.63
C ARG A 243 1.28 -8.68 -18.41
N GLY A 244 1.73 -9.86 -18.82
CA GLY A 244 1.04 -11.12 -18.53
C GLY A 244 1.10 -11.50 -17.04
N PRO A 245 0.44 -12.62 -16.67
CA PRO A 245 0.44 -13.11 -15.30
C PRO A 245 1.85 -13.30 -14.72
N GLY A 246 1.97 -13.09 -13.41
CA GLY A 246 3.22 -13.22 -12.67
C GLY A 246 3.71 -11.94 -12.03
N ALA A 247 4.90 -12.01 -11.42
CA ALA A 247 5.52 -10.89 -10.73
C ALA A 247 6.65 -10.29 -11.56
N HIS A 248 6.54 -9.01 -11.89
CA HIS A 248 7.47 -8.26 -12.72
C HIS A 248 8.16 -7.17 -11.92
N VAL A 249 9.42 -6.91 -12.22
CA VAL A 249 10.19 -5.82 -11.62
C VAL A 249 10.61 -4.85 -12.71
N LEU A 250 10.29 -3.58 -12.54
CA LEU A 250 10.74 -2.48 -13.39
C LEU A 250 11.83 -1.68 -12.67
N LEU A 251 13.04 -1.72 -13.20
CA LEU A 251 14.14 -0.88 -12.72
C LEU A 251 13.99 0.54 -13.26
N SER A 252 14.67 1.49 -12.63
CA SER A 252 14.55 2.92 -12.95
C SER A 252 14.73 3.25 -14.44
N GLY A 253 15.65 2.58 -15.13
CA GLY A 253 15.83 2.76 -16.56
C GLY A 253 14.62 2.36 -17.42
N ALA A 254 13.87 1.32 -16.99
CA ALA A 254 12.65 0.86 -17.67
C ALA A 254 11.42 1.71 -17.31
N LEU A 255 11.51 2.54 -16.29
CA LEU A 255 10.45 3.45 -15.85
C LEU A 255 10.53 4.82 -16.53
N GLN A 256 11.68 5.18 -17.16
CA GLN A 256 11.85 6.45 -17.87
C GLN A 256 11.05 6.42 -19.18
N ARG A 257 10.14 7.38 -19.35
CA ARG A 257 9.42 7.59 -20.61
C ARG A 257 10.24 8.56 -21.47
N ARG A 258 10.42 8.24 -22.74
CA ARG A 258 11.15 9.07 -23.72
C ARG A 258 10.25 10.11 -24.33
#